data_6a7f80b0ae2ffe7bcc0e2541348176ce
#
_entry.id   6a7f80b0ae2ffe7bcc0e2541348176ce
#
_cell.length_a   1.000
_cell.length_b   1.000
_cell.length_c   1.000
_cell.angle_alpha   90.00
_cell.angle_beta   90.00
_cell.angle_gamma   90.00
#
_symmetry.space_group_name_H-M   'P 1'
#
loop_
_entity.id
_entity.type
_entity.pdbx_description
1 polymer ?
#
loop_
_entity_poly.entity_id
_entity_poly.type
_entity_poly.pdbx_seq_one_letter_code
_entity_poly.pdbx_strand_id
1 'polypeptide(L)'
;MTGFRQSRILLADPAKDIFMTRQVIRTEKAPAPVGPYNQAIVATGKMVFVAGQIAIDPVLGDVVHTTDITKQTEQVMTNLEAILAQAGATFNDVVKTSVFLSDMQDFAAMNAVYARYFSTDSAPARACVQVSRLPKDVLVEIECIAVIS
;
A
#
# COMPACT_ATOMS: atom_id res chain seq x y z
N MET A 1 -27.18 36.48 -32.29
CA MET A 1 -26.00 36.79 -31.44
C MET A 1 -25.85 35.67 -30.42
N THR A 2 -25.02 34.69 -30.71
CA THR A 2 -24.79 33.53 -29.88
C THR A 2 -23.47 33.75 -29.17
N GLY A 3 -23.54 33.99 -27.84
CA GLY A 3 -22.38 34.18 -26.98
C GLY A 3 -21.71 32.81 -26.66
N PHE A 4 -20.54 32.58 -27.20
CA PHE A 4 -19.64 31.52 -26.77
C PHE A 4 -19.14 31.80 -25.36
N ARG A 5 -19.57 30.99 -24.36
CA ARG A 5 -18.92 30.92 -23.05
C ARG A 5 -17.61 30.14 -23.22
N GLN A 6 -16.50 30.87 -23.21
CA GLN A 6 -15.18 30.27 -23.04
C GLN A 6 -15.10 29.68 -21.61
N SER A 7 -15.12 28.37 -21.51
CA SER A 7 -14.74 27.67 -20.28
C SER A 7 -13.24 27.93 -20.06
N ARG A 8 -12.93 28.77 -19.07
CA ARG A 8 -11.56 28.88 -18.58
C ARG A 8 -11.15 27.55 -18.00
N ILE A 9 -10.29 26.84 -18.71
CA ILE A 9 -9.48 25.78 -18.10
C ILE A 9 -8.56 26.49 -17.13
N LEU A 10 -8.79 26.30 -15.83
CA LEU A 10 -7.84 26.69 -14.80
C LEU A 10 -6.61 25.78 -15.00
N LEU A 11 -5.60 26.32 -15.68
CA LEU A 11 -4.28 25.73 -15.69
C LEU A 11 -3.79 25.72 -14.24
N ALA A 12 -3.47 24.55 -13.72
CA ALA A 12 -2.82 24.41 -12.42
C ALA A 12 -1.56 25.29 -12.42
N ASP A 13 -1.38 26.07 -11.39
CA ASP A 13 -0.24 26.95 -11.20
C ASP A 13 1.01 26.08 -11.00
N PRO A 14 1.96 26.05 -11.96
CA PRO A 14 3.14 25.19 -11.83
C PRO A 14 4.04 25.59 -10.65
N ALA A 15 3.84 26.74 -10.03
CA ALA A 15 4.58 27.18 -8.86
C ALA A 15 4.04 26.57 -7.54
N LYS A 16 2.82 26.01 -7.53
CA LYS A 16 2.25 25.32 -6.36
C LYS A 16 2.66 23.86 -6.22
N ASP A 17 3.13 23.25 -7.30
CA ASP A 17 3.47 21.81 -7.32
C ASP A 17 4.88 21.48 -6.77
N ILE A 18 5.68 22.51 -6.41
CA ILE A 18 7.10 22.32 -6.03
C ILE A 18 7.27 21.69 -4.63
N PHE A 19 6.22 21.56 -3.82
CA PHE A 19 6.32 21.07 -2.43
C PHE A 19 5.47 19.84 -2.08
N MET A 20 4.69 19.28 -3.01
CA MET A 20 3.90 18.08 -2.72
C MET A 20 4.61 16.83 -3.19
N THR A 21 5.39 16.21 -2.30
CA THR A 21 6.10 14.95 -2.57
C THR A 21 5.16 13.76 -2.67
N ARG A 22 3.92 13.87 -2.13
CA ARG A 22 2.91 12.81 -2.13
C ARG A 22 1.50 13.39 -2.13
N GLN A 23 0.66 12.94 -3.07
CA GLN A 23 -0.74 13.38 -3.21
C GLN A 23 -1.67 12.17 -3.33
N VAL A 24 -2.72 12.15 -2.52
CA VAL A 24 -3.81 11.18 -2.64
C VAL A 24 -4.79 11.66 -3.71
N ILE A 25 -5.10 10.80 -4.66
CA ILE A 25 -6.08 11.04 -5.73
C ILE A 25 -7.39 10.36 -5.38
N ARG A 26 -8.48 11.10 -5.46
CA ARG A 26 -9.85 10.62 -5.26
C ARG A 26 -10.76 11.15 -6.35
N THR A 27 -11.70 10.32 -6.82
CA THR A 27 -12.73 10.72 -7.79
C THR A 27 -14.04 10.00 -7.50
N GLU A 28 -15.14 10.70 -7.71
CA GLU A 28 -16.48 10.12 -7.64
C GLU A 28 -16.86 9.29 -8.90
N LYS A 29 -16.04 9.38 -9.95
CA LYS A 29 -16.23 8.63 -11.21
C LYS A 29 -15.69 7.19 -11.16
N ALA A 30 -15.13 6.78 -10.04
CA ALA A 30 -14.70 5.42 -9.75
C ALA A 30 -15.18 5.01 -8.35
N PRO A 31 -15.32 3.70 -8.06
CA PRO A 31 -15.77 3.25 -6.75
C PRO A 31 -14.91 3.82 -5.60
N ALA A 32 -15.56 4.26 -4.53
CA ALA A 32 -14.87 4.67 -3.32
C ALA A 32 -14.14 3.48 -2.68
N PRO A 33 -12.99 3.70 -2.02
CA PRO A 33 -12.31 2.66 -1.28
C PRO A 33 -13.20 2.08 -0.18
N VAL A 34 -13.24 0.76 -0.09
CA VAL A 34 -13.99 0.00 0.93
C VAL A 34 -13.08 -0.55 2.03
N GLY A 35 -11.89 -0.01 2.20
CA GLY A 35 -10.90 -0.47 3.17
C GLY A 35 -9.74 0.53 3.32
N PRO A 36 -8.66 0.14 4.01
CA PRO A 36 -7.51 1.00 4.30
C PRO A 36 -6.60 1.16 3.05
N TYR A 37 -7.12 1.73 1.98
CA TYR A 37 -6.39 2.09 0.76
C TYR A 37 -7.01 3.33 0.10
N ASN A 38 -6.27 3.96 -0.80
CA ASN A 38 -6.75 5.04 -1.64
C ASN A 38 -6.81 4.60 -3.11
N GLN A 39 -7.60 5.31 -3.92
CA GLN A 39 -7.78 4.97 -5.34
C GLN A 39 -6.47 5.10 -6.12
N ALA A 40 -5.69 6.15 -5.87
CA ALA A 40 -4.39 6.36 -6.47
C ALA A 40 -3.52 7.30 -5.62
N ILE A 41 -2.20 7.20 -5.81
CA ILE A 41 -1.21 8.08 -5.21
C ILE A 41 -0.32 8.64 -6.33
N VAL A 42 -0.10 9.95 -6.32
CA VAL A 42 0.96 10.60 -7.08
C VAL A 42 2.11 10.89 -6.10
N ALA A 43 3.33 10.57 -6.50
CA ALA A 43 4.50 10.83 -5.67
C ALA A 43 5.71 11.18 -6.51
N THR A 44 6.64 11.95 -5.93
CA THR A 44 7.92 12.33 -6.55
C THR A 44 9.03 12.10 -5.53
N GLY A 45 10.11 11.45 -5.94
CA GLY A 45 11.25 11.18 -5.07
C GLY A 45 12.01 9.92 -5.48
N LYS A 46 12.82 9.41 -4.55
CA LYS A 46 13.55 8.14 -4.73
C LYS A 46 12.59 6.97 -4.50
N MET A 47 12.53 6.07 -5.44
CA MET A 47 11.69 4.87 -5.34
C MET A 47 12.39 3.76 -4.56
N VAL A 48 11.67 3.13 -3.64
CA VAL A 48 12.10 1.94 -2.91
C VAL A 48 11.14 0.80 -3.27
N PHE A 49 11.67 -0.23 -3.90
CA PHE A 49 10.92 -1.44 -4.24
C PHE A 49 11.21 -2.50 -3.18
N VAL A 50 10.23 -2.86 -2.39
CA VAL A 50 10.35 -3.89 -1.36
C VAL A 50 9.81 -5.20 -1.89
N ALA A 51 10.66 -6.23 -1.88
CA ALA A 51 10.29 -7.58 -2.30
C ALA A 51 9.16 -8.15 -1.44
N GLY A 52 8.40 -9.09 -1.98
CA GLY A 52 7.35 -9.79 -1.25
C GLY A 52 7.88 -10.38 0.05
N GLN A 53 7.22 -10.04 1.16
CA GLN A 53 7.52 -10.55 2.48
C GLN A 53 6.50 -11.58 2.88
N ILE A 54 6.98 -12.72 3.38
CA ILE A 54 6.20 -13.77 4.01
C ILE A 54 6.56 -13.85 5.50
N ALA A 55 5.79 -14.60 6.28
CA ALA A 55 5.96 -14.66 7.73
C ALA A 55 7.17 -15.50 8.16
N ILE A 56 8.36 -15.11 7.73
CA ILE A 56 9.62 -15.65 8.23
C ILE A 56 10.12 -14.75 9.36
N ASP A 57 10.37 -15.34 10.52
CA ASP A 57 11.07 -14.66 11.61
C ASP A 57 12.56 -14.59 11.25
N PRO A 58 13.17 -13.38 11.17
CA PRO A 58 14.57 -13.24 10.76
C PRO A 58 15.58 -13.81 11.74
N VAL A 59 15.21 -14.02 13.01
CA VAL A 59 16.07 -14.63 14.01
C VAL A 59 16.05 -16.15 13.90
N LEU A 60 14.86 -16.74 13.71
CA LEU A 60 14.69 -18.18 13.56
C LEU A 60 15.05 -18.67 12.16
N GLY A 61 14.92 -17.80 11.15
CA GLY A 61 15.13 -18.13 9.74
C GLY A 61 14.07 -19.06 9.14
N ASP A 62 12.92 -19.18 9.79
CA ASP A 62 11.84 -20.07 9.37
C ASP A 62 10.46 -19.42 9.46
N VAL A 63 9.48 -20.04 8.76
CA VAL A 63 8.08 -19.59 8.78
C VAL A 63 7.49 -19.79 10.17
N VAL A 64 6.82 -18.76 10.65
CA VAL A 64 6.13 -18.77 11.93
C VAL A 64 4.61 -18.64 11.74
N HIS A 65 3.85 -19.07 12.75
CA HIS A 65 2.38 -18.94 12.79
C HIS A 65 1.66 -19.57 11.59
N THR A 66 2.03 -20.78 11.21
CA THR A 66 1.62 -21.44 9.96
C THR A 66 0.11 -21.58 9.77
N THR A 67 -0.69 -21.46 10.84
CA THR A 67 -2.15 -21.60 10.81
C THR A 67 -2.89 -20.34 11.29
N ASP A 68 -2.17 -19.25 11.54
CA ASP A 68 -2.74 -18.01 12.09
C ASP A 68 -2.48 -16.82 11.16
N ILE A 69 -3.48 -16.45 10.38
CA ILE A 69 -3.41 -15.33 9.42
C ILE A 69 -3.12 -14.01 10.12
N THR A 70 -3.69 -13.76 11.30
CA THR A 70 -3.47 -12.52 12.04
C THR A 70 -2.00 -12.37 12.42
N LYS A 71 -1.41 -13.41 13.03
CA LYS A 71 0.00 -13.40 13.43
C LYS A 71 0.96 -13.44 12.25
N GLN A 72 0.61 -14.15 11.17
CA GLN A 72 1.41 -14.10 9.95
C GLN A 72 1.42 -12.70 9.34
N THR A 73 0.28 -12.01 9.30
CA THR A 73 0.21 -10.64 8.81
C THR A 73 1.02 -9.69 9.70
N GLU A 74 0.96 -9.84 11.01
CA GLU A 74 1.80 -9.05 11.94
C GLU A 74 3.30 -9.26 11.68
N GLN A 75 3.73 -10.49 11.47
CA GLN A 75 5.14 -10.79 11.14
C GLN A 75 5.55 -10.18 9.81
N VAL A 76 4.71 -10.27 8.78
CA VAL A 76 4.97 -9.68 7.46
C VAL A 76 5.10 -8.16 7.57
N MET A 77 4.20 -7.49 8.29
CA MET A 77 4.25 -6.04 8.47
C MET A 77 5.49 -5.61 9.26
N THR A 78 5.91 -6.38 10.27
CA THR A 78 7.16 -6.14 11.01
C THR A 78 8.37 -6.26 10.09
N ASN A 79 8.40 -7.25 9.20
CA ASN A 79 9.49 -7.42 8.24
C ASN A 79 9.54 -6.24 7.25
N LEU A 80 8.39 -5.80 6.73
CA LEU A 80 8.30 -4.64 5.85
C LEU A 80 8.79 -3.36 6.55
N GLU A 81 8.39 -3.14 7.81
CA GLU A 81 8.80 -1.99 8.61
C GLU A 81 10.33 -1.93 8.76
N ALA A 82 10.95 -3.06 9.07
CA ALA A 82 12.41 -3.16 9.21
C ALA A 82 13.16 -2.85 7.89
N ILE A 83 12.64 -3.35 6.76
CA ILE A 83 13.22 -3.08 5.43
C ILE A 83 13.06 -1.61 5.06
N LEU A 84 11.86 -1.04 5.25
CA LEU A 84 11.59 0.37 5.00
C LEU A 84 12.51 1.26 5.85
N ALA A 85 12.65 0.97 7.15
CA ALA A 85 13.52 1.72 8.05
C ALA A 85 14.98 1.68 7.60
N GLN A 86 15.49 0.53 7.14
CA GLN A 86 16.85 0.40 6.59
C GLN A 86 17.04 1.25 5.33
N ALA A 87 15.98 1.45 4.53
CA ALA A 87 15.98 2.33 3.35
C ALA A 87 15.79 3.82 3.71
N GLY A 88 15.57 4.17 4.98
CA GLY A 88 15.27 5.53 5.41
C GLY A 88 13.82 5.94 5.15
N ALA A 89 12.91 4.97 5.04
CA ALA A 89 11.48 5.16 4.80
C ALA A 89 10.63 4.67 5.98
N THR A 90 9.37 5.02 5.95
CA THR A 90 8.33 4.54 6.86
C THR A 90 7.10 4.10 6.07
N PHE A 91 6.09 3.55 6.72
CA PHE A 91 4.82 3.25 6.06
C PHE A 91 4.12 4.50 5.48
N ASN A 92 4.42 5.70 5.96
CA ASN A 92 3.90 6.94 5.39
C ASN A 92 4.44 7.24 3.99
N ASP A 93 5.60 6.68 3.65
CA ASP A 93 6.23 6.83 2.34
C ASP A 93 5.74 5.79 1.32
N VAL A 94 4.98 4.78 1.78
CA VAL A 94 4.45 3.72 0.92
C VAL A 94 3.34 4.28 0.02
N VAL A 95 3.48 4.07 -1.29
CA VAL A 95 2.55 4.54 -2.31
C VAL A 95 1.73 3.42 -2.93
N LYS A 96 2.24 2.19 -2.89
CA LYS A 96 1.58 1.01 -3.44
C LYS A 96 1.87 -0.22 -2.60
N THR A 97 0.84 -1.03 -2.36
CA THR A 97 0.98 -2.39 -1.82
C THR A 97 0.26 -3.40 -2.70
N SER A 98 0.80 -4.61 -2.75
CA SER A 98 0.12 -5.79 -3.28
C SER A 98 0.03 -6.82 -2.16
N VAL A 99 -1.16 -7.29 -1.88
CA VAL A 99 -1.43 -8.32 -0.86
C VAL A 99 -1.90 -9.58 -1.57
N PHE A 100 -1.20 -10.68 -1.33
CA PHE A 100 -1.50 -11.99 -1.88
C PHE A 100 -1.93 -12.90 -0.74
N LEU A 101 -3.10 -13.53 -0.88
CA LEU A 101 -3.65 -14.46 0.11
C LEU A 101 -3.73 -15.87 -0.47
N SER A 102 -3.51 -16.86 0.36
CA SER A 102 -3.78 -18.27 0.00
C SER A 102 -5.28 -18.59 0.00
N ASP A 103 -6.05 -17.85 0.78
CA ASP A 103 -7.52 -17.94 0.84
C ASP A 103 -8.12 -16.54 1.08
N MET A 104 -9.06 -16.12 0.22
CA MET A 104 -9.73 -14.83 0.37
C MET A 104 -10.65 -14.77 1.61
N GLN A 105 -10.99 -15.89 2.24
CA GLN A 105 -11.70 -15.91 3.52
C GLN A 105 -10.87 -15.26 4.65
N ASP A 106 -9.55 -15.22 4.50
CA ASP A 106 -8.64 -14.55 5.44
C ASP A 106 -8.59 -13.02 5.28
N PHE A 107 -9.26 -12.48 4.26
CA PHE A 107 -9.21 -11.04 3.94
C PHE A 107 -9.55 -10.14 5.13
N ALA A 108 -10.63 -10.42 5.86
CA ALA A 108 -11.06 -9.57 6.97
C ALA A 108 -10.03 -9.56 8.11
N ALA A 109 -9.48 -10.70 8.47
CA ALA A 109 -8.48 -10.82 9.54
C ALA A 109 -7.15 -10.18 9.14
N MET A 110 -6.68 -10.42 7.91
CA MET A 110 -5.51 -9.73 7.33
C MET A 110 -5.72 -8.22 7.34
N ASN A 111 -6.87 -7.76 6.85
CA ASN A 111 -7.16 -6.34 6.70
C ASN A 111 -7.23 -5.60 8.05
N ALA A 112 -7.69 -6.25 9.11
CA ALA A 112 -7.70 -5.70 10.46
C ALA A 112 -6.29 -5.42 10.99
N VAL A 113 -5.32 -6.28 10.70
CA VAL A 113 -3.91 -6.04 11.02
C VAL A 113 -3.32 -4.93 10.14
N TYR A 114 -3.49 -5.05 8.84
CA TYR A 114 -2.99 -4.09 7.85
C TYR A 114 -3.43 -2.65 8.17
N ALA A 115 -4.68 -2.44 8.57
CA ALA A 115 -5.25 -1.14 8.90
C ALA A 115 -4.57 -0.44 10.10
N ARG A 116 -3.83 -1.16 10.93
CA ARG A 116 -3.07 -0.55 12.05
C ARG A 116 -1.85 0.23 11.60
N TYR A 117 -1.35 -0.06 10.39
CA TYR A 117 -0.10 0.51 9.84
C TYR A 117 -0.35 1.69 8.89
N PHE A 118 -1.57 1.83 8.39
CA PHE A 118 -1.93 2.87 7.43
C PHE A 118 -3.15 3.66 7.90
N SER A 119 -3.01 4.99 7.99
CA SER A 119 -4.17 5.85 8.22
C SER A 119 -5.04 5.92 6.95
N THR A 120 -6.34 6.03 7.10
CA THR A 120 -7.30 6.10 5.97
C THR A 120 -6.97 7.23 5.01
N ASP A 121 -6.51 8.38 5.53
CA ASP A 121 -6.23 9.56 4.71
C ASP A 121 -4.93 9.44 3.91
N SER A 122 -3.96 8.67 4.38
CA SER A 122 -2.64 8.52 3.76
C SER A 122 -2.33 7.11 3.26
N ALA A 123 -3.27 6.18 3.37
CA ALA A 123 -3.07 4.80 2.93
C ALA A 123 -2.64 4.73 1.45
N PRO A 124 -1.77 3.78 1.08
CA PRO A 124 -1.35 3.59 -0.30
C PRO A 124 -2.49 3.10 -1.20
N ALA A 125 -2.27 3.14 -2.51
CA ALA A 125 -3.05 2.34 -3.44
C ALA A 125 -2.76 0.86 -3.19
N ARG A 126 -3.78 -0.01 -3.24
CA ARG A 126 -3.64 -1.43 -2.92
C ARG A 126 -4.40 -2.31 -3.90
N ALA A 127 -3.82 -3.46 -4.21
CA ALA A 127 -4.55 -4.62 -4.72
C ALA A 127 -4.45 -5.76 -3.70
N CYS A 128 -5.52 -6.55 -3.56
CA CYS A 128 -5.53 -7.76 -2.75
C CYS A 128 -6.21 -8.87 -3.55
N VAL A 129 -5.52 -10.00 -3.71
CA VAL A 129 -6.01 -11.13 -4.50
C VAL A 129 -5.68 -12.45 -3.82
N GLN A 130 -6.49 -13.46 -4.09
CA GLN A 130 -6.14 -14.84 -3.81
C GLN A 130 -5.28 -15.39 -4.94
N VAL A 131 -4.23 -16.12 -4.59
CA VAL A 131 -3.34 -16.79 -5.54
C VAL A 131 -3.45 -18.31 -5.38
N SER A 132 -3.01 -19.05 -6.40
CA SER A 132 -3.07 -20.53 -6.38
C SER A 132 -2.18 -21.14 -5.30
N ARG A 133 -1.04 -20.53 -5.00
CA ARG A 133 -0.11 -20.97 -3.97
C ARG A 133 0.89 -19.88 -3.63
N LEU A 134 1.29 -19.80 -2.37
CA LEU A 134 2.35 -18.90 -1.90
C LEU A 134 3.63 -19.70 -1.58
N PRO A 135 4.81 -19.04 -1.58
CA PRO A 135 6.05 -19.66 -1.16
C PRO A 135 5.92 -20.27 0.24
N LYS A 136 6.49 -21.48 0.43
CA LYS A 136 6.44 -22.20 1.70
C LYS A 136 5.03 -22.45 2.27
N ASP A 137 4.02 -22.38 1.41
CA ASP A 137 2.61 -22.56 1.78
C ASP A 137 2.13 -21.61 2.90
N VAL A 138 2.67 -20.38 2.92
CA VAL A 138 2.23 -19.35 3.85
C VAL A 138 0.81 -18.86 3.52
N LEU A 139 0.18 -18.15 4.44
CA LEU A 139 -1.20 -17.65 4.29
C LEU A 139 -1.26 -16.29 3.62
N VAL A 140 -0.18 -15.51 3.70
CA VAL A 140 -0.12 -14.13 3.18
C VAL A 140 1.28 -13.77 2.72
N GLU A 141 1.35 -12.99 1.65
CA GLU A 141 2.56 -12.31 1.17
C GLU A 141 2.20 -10.86 0.83
N ILE A 142 3.05 -9.93 1.21
CA ILE A 142 2.86 -8.49 0.92
C ILE A 142 4.16 -7.90 0.38
N GLU A 143 4.04 -7.17 -0.73
CA GLU A 143 5.09 -6.32 -1.28
C GLU A 143 4.66 -4.86 -1.23
N CYS A 144 5.60 -3.93 -1.31
CA CYS A 144 5.28 -2.52 -1.39
C CYS A 144 6.29 -1.72 -2.21
N ILE A 145 5.83 -0.55 -2.66
CA ILE A 145 6.66 0.49 -3.25
C ILE A 145 6.52 1.72 -2.36
N ALA A 146 7.65 2.30 -1.95
CA ALA A 146 7.70 3.56 -1.23
C ALA A 146 8.42 4.62 -2.05
N VAL A 147 8.15 5.90 -1.75
CA VAL A 147 8.83 7.04 -2.38
C VAL A 147 9.31 7.97 -1.27
N ILE A 148 10.64 8.18 -1.22
CA ILE A 148 11.31 9.03 -0.25
C ILE A 148 11.63 10.39 -0.92
N SER A 149 11.35 11.46 -0.20
CA SER A 149 11.64 12.85 -0.64
C SER A 149 13.14 13.12 -0.68
#